data_3e2846f26cb45ff47bb267b45b124366
#
_entry.id   3e2846f26cb45ff47bb267b45b124366
#
_cell.length_a   1.000
_cell.length_b   1.000
_cell.length_c   1.000
_cell.angle_alpha   90.00
_cell.angle_beta   90.00
_cell.angle_gamma   90.00
#
_symmetry.space_group_name_H-M   'P 1'
#
loop_
_entity.id
_entity.type
_entity.pdbx_description
1 polymer ?
#
loop_
_entity_poly.entity_id
_entity_poly.type
_entity_poly.pdbx_seq_one_letter_code
_entity_poly.pdbx_strand_id
1 'polypeptide(L)'
;VINLHELHAGFKVKSAVVMEGRKEIPSQLDDLNRDRKMDELVFVADLPAHGRKTFQVTLSSEKSTKTYPERVYADMFIVDNKKGKHQRVQAITVPGTSNIYSMVRPHGPVLESELVGYRLYFNEKQTPDIYGKFNKGLEIKESQFYPTDEQLAKGFGDDVLRVFDSCGPGALKGWDGQKATHITPVDTRTERI
;
A
#
# COMPACT_ATOMS: atom_id res chain seq x y z
N VAL A 1 -11.16 -1.81 11.70
CA VAL A 1 -11.80 -2.49 10.55
C VAL A 1 -13.07 -3.16 11.03
N ILE A 2 -14.14 -3.04 10.25
CA ILE A 2 -15.44 -3.71 10.49
C ILE A 2 -15.72 -4.61 9.29
N ASN A 3 -15.88 -5.90 9.53
CA ASN A 3 -16.31 -6.86 8.52
C ASN A 3 -17.80 -6.66 8.23
N LEU A 4 -18.16 -6.29 7.01
CA LEU A 4 -19.53 -6.00 6.62
C LEU A 4 -20.39 -7.26 6.48
N HIS A 5 -19.79 -8.40 6.21
CA HIS A 5 -20.52 -9.67 6.12
C HIS A 5 -21.11 -10.09 7.47
N GLU A 6 -20.45 -9.74 8.58
CA GLU A 6 -20.91 -10.04 9.92
C GLU A 6 -22.10 -9.17 10.36
N LEU A 7 -22.32 -8.03 9.70
CA LEU A 7 -23.41 -7.13 10.02
C LEU A 7 -24.77 -7.56 9.42
N HIS A 8 -24.77 -8.54 8.51
CA HIS A 8 -25.98 -9.07 7.86
C HIS A 8 -26.91 -7.97 7.32
N ALA A 9 -26.36 -6.91 6.73
CA ALA A 9 -27.15 -5.85 6.14
C ALA A 9 -28.09 -6.45 5.06
N GLY A 10 -29.40 -6.21 5.17
CA GLY A 10 -30.39 -6.74 4.23
C GLY A 10 -30.37 -6.09 2.85
N PHE A 11 -29.31 -5.35 2.52
CA PHE A 11 -29.11 -4.66 1.26
C PHE A 11 -27.62 -4.59 0.88
N LYS A 12 -27.36 -4.28 -0.40
CA LYS A 12 -25.99 -4.07 -0.88
C LYS A 12 -25.46 -2.72 -0.38
N VAL A 13 -24.45 -2.74 0.46
CA VAL A 13 -23.78 -1.54 0.96
C VAL A 13 -23.01 -0.86 -0.17
N LYS A 14 -23.24 0.45 -0.37
CA LYS A 14 -22.55 1.27 -1.35
C LYS A 14 -21.89 2.52 -0.74
N SER A 15 -22.30 2.91 0.46
CA SER A 15 -21.63 3.96 1.21
C SER A 15 -21.79 3.74 2.71
N ALA A 16 -20.93 4.37 3.48
CA ALA A 16 -20.96 4.37 4.93
C ALA A 16 -20.60 5.76 5.46
N VAL A 17 -21.15 6.11 6.62
CA VAL A 17 -20.79 7.29 7.39
C VAL A 17 -20.46 6.83 8.81
N VAL A 18 -19.30 7.25 9.31
CA VAL A 18 -18.83 6.95 10.67
C VAL A 18 -18.83 8.24 11.49
N MET A 19 -19.49 8.23 12.63
CA MET A 19 -19.59 9.37 13.53
C MET A 19 -19.03 9.05 14.90
N GLU A 20 -18.19 9.94 15.45
CA GLU A 20 -17.80 9.99 16.86
C GLU A 20 -18.55 11.19 17.50
N GLY A 21 -19.65 10.91 18.15
CA GLY A 21 -20.57 11.95 18.62
C GLY A 21 -21.10 12.78 17.45
N ARG A 22 -20.71 14.07 17.38
CA ARG A 22 -21.11 14.98 16.28
C ARG A 22 -20.04 15.11 15.19
N LYS A 23 -18.88 14.47 15.37
CA LYS A 23 -17.75 14.54 14.43
C LYS A 23 -17.82 13.37 13.48
N GLU A 24 -17.80 13.64 12.20
CA GLU A 24 -17.63 12.61 11.19
C GLU A 24 -16.17 12.18 11.08
N ILE A 25 -15.97 10.88 11.00
CA ILE A 25 -14.64 10.25 10.87
C ILE A 25 -14.46 9.80 9.43
N PRO A 26 -13.37 10.18 8.74
CA PRO A 26 -13.04 9.65 7.43
C PRO A 26 -13.01 8.13 7.43
N SER A 27 -13.68 7.55 6.46
CA SER A 27 -13.79 6.09 6.34
C SER A 27 -13.76 5.65 4.88
N GLN A 28 -13.45 4.39 4.66
CA GLN A 28 -13.32 3.76 3.36
C GLN A 28 -14.06 2.43 3.36
N LEU A 29 -14.71 2.10 2.24
CA LEU A 29 -15.27 0.79 1.97
C LEU A 29 -14.38 0.07 0.98
N ASP A 30 -14.00 -1.16 1.28
CA ASP A 30 -13.11 -1.98 0.45
C ASP A 30 -13.83 -3.23 -0.06
N ASP A 31 -13.62 -3.48 -1.36
CA ASP A 31 -13.98 -4.70 -2.08
C ASP A 31 -12.69 -5.48 -2.32
N LEU A 32 -12.35 -6.38 -1.39
CA LEU A 32 -11.07 -7.08 -1.37
C LEU A 32 -10.96 -8.16 -2.45
N ASN A 33 -12.08 -8.77 -2.81
CA ASN A 33 -12.15 -9.88 -3.76
C ASN A 33 -12.56 -9.45 -5.17
N ARG A 34 -12.96 -8.17 -5.36
CA ARG A 34 -13.40 -7.55 -6.62
C ARG A 34 -14.71 -8.12 -7.19
N ASP A 35 -15.58 -8.60 -6.32
CA ASP A 35 -16.91 -9.07 -6.70
C ASP A 35 -17.96 -7.95 -6.79
N ARG A 36 -17.54 -6.70 -6.58
CA ARG A 36 -18.36 -5.48 -6.54
C ARG A 36 -19.30 -5.40 -5.34
N LYS A 37 -19.02 -6.15 -4.29
CA LYS A 37 -19.62 -5.97 -2.97
C LYS A 37 -18.55 -5.46 -2.03
N MET A 38 -18.93 -4.62 -1.08
CA MET A 38 -18.00 -4.15 -0.07
C MET A 38 -17.84 -5.21 1.01
N ASP A 39 -16.60 -5.59 1.29
CA ASP A 39 -16.25 -6.60 2.28
C ASP A 39 -16.02 -5.98 3.64
N GLU A 40 -15.42 -4.79 3.69
CA GLU A 40 -15.08 -4.14 4.94
C GLU A 40 -15.26 -2.62 4.92
N LEU A 41 -15.46 -2.07 6.12
CA LEU A 41 -15.41 -0.64 6.42
C LEU A 41 -14.19 -0.36 7.28
N VAL A 42 -13.32 0.52 6.79
CA VAL A 42 -12.07 0.90 7.45
C VAL A 42 -12.12 2.37 7.87
N PHE A 43 -11.69 2.66 9.08
CA PHE A 43 -11.44 4.01 9.57
C PHE A 43 -10.35 4.01 10.65
N VAL A 44 -9.73 5.16 10.87
CA VAL A 44 -8.69 5.33 11.89
C VAL A 44 -9.27 6.16 13.04
N ALA A 45 -9.08 5.68 14.25
CA ALA A 45 -9.51 6.35 15.46
C ALA A 45 -8.40 6.32 16.52
N ASP A 46 -8.16 7.46 17.15
CA ASP A 46 -7.25 7.55 18.29
C ASP A 46 -7.96 7.05 19.55
N LEU A 47 -7.34 6.09 20.24
CA LEU A 47 -7.82 5.58 21.51
C LEU A 47 -6.80 5.88 22.60
N PRO A 48 -7.18 6.48 23.74
CA PRO A 48 -6.27 6.62 24.86
C PRO A 48 -6.00 5.25 25.49
N ALA A 49 -4.92 5.14 26.25
CA ALA A 49 -4.61 3.91 26.99
C ALA A 49 -5.79 3.51 27.88
N HIS A 50 -6.22 2.26 27.79
CA HIS A 50 -7.39 1.71 28.48
C HIS A 50 -8.73 2.42 28.19
N GLY A 51 -8.75 3.30 27.18
CA GLY A 51 -9.95 4.05 26.79
C GLY A 51 -10.93 3.22 25.98
N ARG A 52 -12.16 3.71 25.93
CA ARG A 52 -13.25 3.18 25.09
C ARG A 52 -13.86 4.34 24.30
N LYS A 53 -14.20 4.09 23.05
CA LYS A 53 -14.95 5.02 22.20
C LYS A 53 -16.09 4.30 21.53
N THR A 54 -17.18 5.02 21.34
CA THR A 54 -18.35 4.53 20.60
C THR A 54 -18.46 5.31 19.29
N PHE A 55 -18.63 4.58 18.22
CA PHE A 55 -18.86 5.13 16.89
C PHE A 55 -20.24 4.71 16.42
N GLN A 56 -20.96 5.67 15.82
CA GLN A 56 -22.18 5.38 15.11
C GLN A 56 -21.85 5.17 13.64
N VAL A 57 -22.21 4.01 13.10
CA VAL A 57 -22.02 3.68 11.69
C VAL A 57 -23.38 3.64 11.00
N THR A 58 -23.52 4.39 9.92
CA THR A 58 -24.70 4.37 9.05
C THR A 58 -24.29 3.81 7.70
N LEU A 59 -24.90 2.68 7.32
CA LEU A 59 -24.68 2.05 6.01
C LEU A 59 -25.82 2.45 5.06
N SER A 60 -25.52 2.60 3.77
CA SER A 60 -26.48 2.97 2.75
C SER A 60 -26.34 2.14 1.47
N SER A 61 -27.48 1.87 0.81
CA SER A 61 -27.53 1.32 -0.55
C SER A 61 -27.29 2.36 -1.64
N GLU A 62 -27.25 3.65 -1.28
CA GLU A 62 -26.95 4.73 -2.20
C GLU A 62 -25.47 5.05 -2.21
N LYS A 63 -24.94 5.45 -3.39
CA LYS A 63 -23.56 5.91 -3.49
C LYS A 63 -23.40 7.28 -2.83
N SER A 64 -22.31 7.47 -2.13
CA SER A 64 -21.88 8.78 -1.66
C SER A 64 -20.97 9.44 -2.70
N THR A 65 -21.10 10.74 -2.87
CA THR A 65 -20.14 11.57 -3.61
C THR A 65 -19.09 12.19 -2.70
N LYS A 66 -19.17 11.92 -1.40
CA LYS A 66 -18.26 12.45 -0.41
C LYS A 66 -16.89 11.79 -0.55
N THR A 67 -15.85 12.59 -0.52
CA THR A 67 -14.46 12.16 -0.53
C THR A 67 -13.76 12.70 0.71
N TYR A 68 -12.78 11.94 1.19
CA TYR A 68 -11.90 12.34 2.28
C TYR A 68 -10.46 12.50 1.75
N PRO A 69 -9.62 13.30 2.41
CA PRO A 69 -8.20 13.33 2.12
C PRO A 69 -7.59 11.94 2.20
N GLU A 70 -6.77 11.59 1.21
CA GLU A 70 -6.02 10.33 1.23
C GLU A 70 -5.03 10.35 2.40
N ARG A 71 -4.93 9.23 3.11
CA ARG A 71 -4.00 9.03 4.24
C ARG A 71 -3.03 7.89 3.99
N VAL A 72 -3.27 7.14 2.93
CA VAL A 72 -2.42 6.07 2.44
C VAL A 72 -2.32 6.18 0.93
N TYR A 73 -1.21 5.71 0.38
CA TYR A 73 -1.00 5.61 -1.05
C TYR A 73 -0.38 4.26 -1.37
N ALA A 74 -0.84 3.64 -2.43
CA ALA A 74 -0.26 2.40 -2.93
C ALA A 74 -0.28 2.42 -4.47
N ASP A 75 0.85 2.10 -5.09
CA ASP A 75 0.93 2.10 -6.54
C ASP A 75 2.03 1.20 -7.08
N MET A 76 1.85 0.79 -8.33
CA MET A 76 2.82 0.05 -9.12
C MET A 76 2.65 0.40 -10.59
N PHE A 77 3.75 0.64 -11.30
CA PHE A 77 3.72 0.99 -12.72
C PHE A 77 4.59 0.06 -13.55
N ILE A 78 4.12 -0.30 -14.73
CA ILE A 78 4.95 -0.91 -15.76
C ILE A 78 5.59 0.21 -16.58
N VAL A 79 6.90 0.09 -16.82
CA VAL A 79 7.66 1.03 -17.63
C VAL A 79 7.38 0.78 -19.10
N ASP A 80 6.85 1.77 -19.80
CA ASP A 80 6.76 1.77 -21.26
C ASP A 80 7.90 2.64 -21.85
N ASN A 81 9.04 1.99 -22.11
CA ASN A 81 10.22 2.67 -22.65
C ASN A 81 10.01 3.29 -24.05
N LYS A 82 9.03 2.78 -24.83
CA LYS A 82 8.75 3.27 -26.19
C LYS A 82 8.00 4.60 -26.19
N LYS A 83 7.22 4.86 -25.14
CA LYS A 83 6.34 6.04 -25.07
C LYS A 83 6.72 7.02 -23.96
N GLY A 84 7.73 6.71 -23.15
CA GLY A 84 8.10 7.52 -21.99
C GLY A 84 6.99 7.65 -20.95
N LYS A 85 5.96 6.78 -21.02
CA LYS A 85 4.82 6.75 -20.11
C LYS A 85 4.85 5.48 -19.28
N HIS A 86 4.49 5.62 -18.02
CA HIS A 86 4.32 4.48 -17.13
C HIS A 86 2.84 4.13 -17.06
N GLN A 87 2.52 2.84 -17.17
CA GLN A 87 1.16 2.35 -17.04
C GLN A 87 0.94 1.85 -15.62
N ARG A 88 -0.02 2.43 -14.92
CA ARG A 88 -0.45 1.94 -13.60
C ARG A 88 -1.07 0.54 -13.73
N VAL A 89 -0.63 -0.36 -12.88
CA VAL A 89 -1.15 -1.74 -12.84
C VAL A 89 -1.41 -2.15 -11.39
N GLN A 90 -2.37 -3.04 -11.20
CA GLN A 90 -2.72 -3.58 -9.87
C GLN A 90 -2.14 -4.99 -9.67
N ALA A 91 -1.68 -5.62 -10.72
CA ALA A 91 -1.05 -6.93 -10.66
C ALA A 91 -0.11 -7.11 -11.85
N ILE A 92 0.94 -7.88 -11.65
CA ILE A 92 1.83 -8.36 -12.69
C ILE A 92 2.06 -9.85 -12.50
N THR A 93 2.02 -10.60 -13.59
CA THR A 93 2.31 -12.05 -13.60
C THR A 93 3.40 -12.30 -14.61
N VAL A 94 4.45 -12.97 -14.19
CA VAL A 94 5.63 -13.27 -15.01
C VAL A 94 6.14 -14.68 -14.70
N PRO A 95 6.92 -15.33 -15.60
CA PRO A 95 7.68 -16.52 -15.24
C PRO A 95 8.52 -16.30 -13.99
N GLY A 96 8.59 -17.29 -13.11
CA GLY A 96 9.24 -17.15 -11.80
C GLY A 96 10.71 -16.73 -11.85
N THR A 97 11.40 -17.12 -12.92
CA THR A 97 12.82 -16.78 -13.17
C THR A 97 13.04 -15.40 -13.77
N SER A 98 11.97 -14.66 -14.11
CA SER A 98 12.09 -13.34 -14.73
C SER A 98 12.60 -12.29 -13.72
N ASN A 99 13.63 -11.55 -14.11
CA ASN A 99 14.01 -10.34 -13.40
C ASN A 99 13.23 -9.15 -13.97
N ILE A 100 12.25 -8.67 -13.21
CA ILE A 100 11.37 -7.58 -13.64
C ILE A 100 11.74 -6.23 -13.01
N TYR A 101 12.87 -6.14 -12.33
CA TYR A 101 13.34 -4.95 -11.63
C TYR A 101 13.27 -3.67 -12.48
N SER A 102 13.72 -3.74 -13.74
CA SER A 102 13.70 -2.60 -14.67
C SER A 102 12.35 -2.38 -15.38
N MET A 103 11.45 -3.36 -15.28
CA MET A 103 10.13 -3.28 -15.91
C MET A 103 9.08 -2.60 -15.02
N VAL A 104 9.35 -2.50 -13.74
CA VAL A 104 8.42 -1.95 -12.74
C VAL A 104 8.99 -0.69 -12.11
N ARG A 105 8.14 0.30 -11.88
CA ARG A 105 8.49 1.57 -11.22
C ARG A 105 7.72 1.72 -9.91
N PRO A 106 8.40 2.21 -8.89
CA PRO A 106 9.86 2.34 -8.70
C PRO A 106 10.52 1.01 -8.27
N HIS A 107 10.76 0.09 -9.20
CA HIS A 107 11.36 -1.24 -9.03
C HIS A 107 10.50 -2.27 -8.29
N GLY A 108 9.25 -1.97 -8.04
CA GLY A 108 8.25 -2.77 -7.36
C GLY A 108 7.08 -1.90 -6.88
N PRO A 109 6.12 -2.46 -6.17
CA PRO A 109 5.05 -1.69 -5.56
C PRO A 109 5.56 -0.81 -4.43
N VAL A 110 4.94 0.34 -4.28
CA VAL A 110 5.11 1.24 -3.14
C VAL A 110 3.85 1.24 -2.30
N LEU A 111 4.06 1.32 -0.99
CA LEU A 111 3.02 1.44 0.02
C LEU A 111 3.42 2.58 0.93
N GLU A 112 2.54 3.54 1.12
CA GLU A 112 2.84 4.74 1.89
C GLU A 112 1.72 5.04 2.87
N SER A 113 2.08 5.31 4.11
CA SER A 113 1.25 5.97 5.10
C SER A 113 1.72 7.40 5.30
N GLU A 114 0.99 8.18 6.09
CA GLU A 114 1.43 9.53 6.45
C GLU A 114 2.78 9.57 7.21
N LEU A 115 3.25 8.43 7.75
CA LEU A 115 4.42 8.36 8.63
C LEU A 115 5.65 7.70 7.99
N VAL A 116 5.45 6.79 7.05
CA VAL A 116 6.52 5.99 6.45
C VAL A 116 6.07 5.46 5.10
N GLY A 117 7.01 5.29 4.18
CA GLY A 117 6.80 4.57 2.94
C GLY A 117 7.62 3.29 2.87
N TYR A 118 7.14 2.34 2.10
CA TYR A 118 7.82 1.09 1.80
C TYR A 118 7.81 0.84 0.30
N ARG A 119 8.85 0.19 -0.17
CA ARG A 119 8.95 -0.36 -1.51
C ARG A 119 9.33 -1.83 -1.41
N LEU A 120 8.67 -2.69 -2.18
CA LEU A 120 9.02 -4.10 -2.28
C LEU A 120 9.74 -4.34 -3.60
N TYR A 121 11.01 -4.74 -3.54
CA TYR A 121 11.76 -5.05 -4.76
C TYR A 121 11.25 -6.33 -5.43
N PHE A 122 10.93 -6.23 -6.72
CA PHE A 122 10.54 -7.36 -7.54
C PHE A 122 11.71 -7.92 -8.33
N ASN A 123 12.78 -8.21 -7.64
CA ASN A 123 13.95 -8.93 -8.15
C ASN A 123 14.23 -10.18 -7.31
N GLU A 124 15.38 -10.80 -7.54
CA GLU A 124 15.82 -11.99 -6.79
C GLU A 124 15.97 -11.74 -5.29
N LYS A 125 16.17 -10.52 -4.87
CA LYS A 125 16.35 -10.17 -3.44
C LYS A 125 15.03 -10.17 -2.69
N GLN A 126 13.95 -9.72 -3.32
CA GLN A 126 12.59 -9.62 -2.74
C GLN A 126 12.56 -8.90 -1.38
N THR A 127 13.44 -7.89 -1.23
CA THR A 127 13.58 -7.15 0.02
C THR A 127 12.63 -5.96 0.07
N PRO A 128 12.06 -5.66 1.23
CA PRO A 128 11.48 -4.36 1.49
C PRO A 128 12.56 -3.28 1.59
N ASP A 129 12.17 -2.07 1.27
CA ASP A 129 12.96 -0.86 1.39
C ASP A 129 12.15 0.21 2.12
N ILE A 130 12.80 1.18 2.74
CA ILE A 130 12.14 2.16 3.61
C ILE A 130 12.38 3.57 3.09
N TYR A 131 11.28 4.30 2.92
CA TYR A 131 11.26 5.74 2.72
C TYR A 131 10.96 6.43 4.05
N GLY A 132 11.96 7.07 4.63
CA GLY A 132 11.85 7.83 5.88
C GLY A 132 11.29 9.22 5.61
N LYS A 133 10.48 9.76 6.52
CA LYS A 133 9.83 11.05 6.35
C LYS A 133 10.26 12.03 7.42
N PHE A 134 10.42 13.31 7.05
CA PHE A 134 10.62 14.42 7.98
C PHE A 134 9.28 14.97 8.47
N ASN A 135 8.28 14.98 7.60
CA ASN A 135 6.97 15.53 7.89
C ASN A 135 5.88 14.47 7.69
N LYS A 136 4.78 14.62 8.43
CA LYS A 136 3.59 13.79 8.25
C LYS A 136 2.87 14.17 6.96
N GLY A 137 2.67 13.21 6.06
CA GLY A 137 1.99 13.45 4.78
C GLY A 137 2.26 12.36 3.76
N LEU A 138 1.70 12.45 2.56
CA LEU A 138 1.94 11.55 1.43
C LEU A 138 2.87 12.25 0.43
N GLU A 139 3.96 11.61 0.05
CA GLU A 139 5.04 12.19 -0.76
C GLU A 139 5.45 11.31 -1.94
N ILE A 140 5.30 9.98 -1.83
CA ILE A 140 5.85 9.03 -2.81
C ILE A 140 5.18 9.15 -4.18
N LYS A 141 3.92 9.55 -4.23
CA LYS A 141 3.23 9.84 -5.48
C LYS A 141 3.96 10.90 -6.32
N GLU A 142 4.57 11.88 -5.67
CA GLU A 142 5.31 12.96 -6.29
C GLU A 142 6.81 12.63 -6.44
N SER A 143 7.45 12.13 -5.38
CA SER A 143 8.89 11.84 -5.36
C SER A 143 9.27 10.56 -6.11
N GLN A 144 8.32 9.65 -6.34
CA GLN A 144 8.58 8.34 -6.94
C GLN A 144 9.68 7.54 -6.20
N PHE A 145 9.77 7.71 -4.88
CA PHE A 145 10.80 7.16 -3.99
C PHE A 145 12.20 7.79 -4.13
N TYR A 146 12.38 8.71 -5.06
CA TYR A 146 13.65 9.39 -5.34
C TYR A 146 13.41 10.90 -5.44
N PRO A 147 13.35 11.60 -4.28
CA PRO A 147 13.09 13.02 -4.26
C PRO A 147 14.21 13.80 -4.94
N THR A 148 13.85 14.89 -5.59
CA THR A 148 14.80 15.87 -6.12
C THR A 148 15.36 16.75 -5.00
N ASP A 149 16.46 17.45 -5.26
CA ASP A 149 17.03 18.39 -4.29
C ASP A 149 16.01 19.47 -3.86
N GLU A 150 15.13 19.89 -4.78
CA GLU A 150 14.05 20.84 -4.47
C GLU A 150 13.00 20.23 -3.54
N GLN A 151 12.67 18.96 -3.70
CA GLN A 151 11.75 18.25 -2.83
C GLN A 151 12.36 18.03 -1.45
N LEU A 152 13.62 17.65 -1.37
CA LEU A 152 14.37 17.55 -0.12
C LEU A 152 14.41 18.89 0.63
N ALA A 153 14.66 19.99 -0.09
CA ALA A 153 14.66 21.35 0.49
C ALA A 153 13.27 21.76 1.01
N LYS A 154 12.18 21.19 0.47
CA LYS A 154 10.81 21.38 0.97
C LYS A 154 10.45 20.46 2.13
N GLY A 155 11.37 19.60 2.56
CA GLY A 155 11.17 18.69 3.68
C GLY A 155 10.54 17.33 3.30
N PHE A 156 10.66 16.91 2.03
CA PHE A 156 10.37 15.54 1.65
C PHE A 156 11.35 14.61 2.34
N GLY A 157 10.89 13.40 2.61
CA GLY A 157 11.73 12.31 3.07
C GLY A 157 12.66 11.76 1.99
N ASP A 158 13.30 10.64 2.27
CA ASP A 158 14.23 9.99 1.34
C ASP A 158 14.27 8.48 1.55
N ASP A 159 14.88 7.79 0.59
CA ASP A 159 15.31 6.40 0.73
C ASP A 159 16.40 6.32 1.80
N VAL A 160 16.07 5.75 2.95
CA VAL A 160 16.94 5.75 4.13
C VAL A 160 17.62 4.39 4.38
N LEU A 161 17.40 3.42 3.50
CA LEU A 161 17.93 2.07 3.68
C LEU A 161 18.62 1.54 2.42
N ARG A 162 19.92 1.27 2.52
CA ARG A 162 20.67 0.50 1.50
C ARG A 162 20.66 -0.97 1.83
N VAL A 163 19.98 -1.76 1.01
CA VAL A 163 19.77 -3.19 1.27
C VAL A 163 20.95 -4.06 0.77
N PHE A 164 21.60 -3.73 -0.33
CA PHE A 164 22.66 -4.53 -0.98
C PHE A 164 22.27 -6.02 -1.10
N ASP A 165 23.10 -6.92 -0.57
CA ASP A 165 22.87 -8.38 -0.54
C ASP A 165 22.28 -8.88 0.80
N SER A 166 21.90 -7.96 1.67
CA SER A 166 21.26 -8.29 2.95
C SER A 166 19.83 -8.76 2.76
N CYS A 167 19.19 -9.19 3.84
CA CYS A 167 17.76 -9.47 3.87
C CYS A 167 16.90 -8.22 3.94
N GLY A 168 17.48 -7.02 4.01
CA GLY A 168 16.74 -5.80 4.30
C GLY A 168 15.90 -5.93 5.58
N PRO A 169 14.77 -5.21 5.67
CA PRO A 169 13.86 -5.34 6.82
C PRO A 169 13.06 -6.64 6.86
N GLY A 170 13.26 -7.62 5.96
CA GLY A 170 12.52 -8.87 6.09
C GLY A 170 12.33 -9.73 4.85
N ALA A 171 13.30 -9.82 3.96
CA ALA A 171 13.22 -10.79 2.86
C ALA A 171 13.35 -12.23 3.36
N LEU A 172 12.56 -13.13 2.77
CA LEU A 172 12.69 -14.56 3.03
C LEU A 172 13.97 -15.10 2.38
N LYS A 173 14.80 -15.76 3.16
CA LYS A 173 16.02 -16.45 2.71
C LYS A 173 15.99 -17.92 3.10
N GLY A 174 16.53 -18.75 2.24
CA GLY A 174 16.87 -20.13 2.58
C GLY A 174 18.25 -20.23 3.25
N TRP A 175 18.52 -21.35 3.91
CA TRP A 175 19.84 -21.69 4.43
C TRP A 175 20.36 -22.91 3.68
N ASP A 176 21.52 -22.80 3.02
CA ASP A 176 22.11 -23.89 2.22
C ASP A 176 23.09 -24.79 3.03
N GLY A 177 23.21 -24.55 4.32
CA GLY A 177 24.14 -25.21 5.21
C GLY A 177 25.40 -24.38 5.54
N GLN A 178 25.67 -23.32 4.77
CA GLN A 178 26.83 -22.44 4.95
C GLN A 178 26.41 -20.94 5.01
N LYS A 179 25.44 -20.52 4.20
CA LYS A 179 25.02 -19.12 4.10
C LYS A 179 23.54 -18.99 3.80
N ALA A 180 23.02 -17.78 4.02
CA ALA A 180 21.69 -17.41 3.56
C ALA A 180 21.67 -17.26 2.02
N THR A 181 20.68 -17.85 1.38
CA THR A 181 20.50 -17.85 -0.08
C THR A 181 19.15 -17.27 -0.46
N HIS A 182 19.03 -16.71 -1.67
CA HIS A 182 17.76 -16.27 -2.21
C HIS A 182 16.87 -17.47 -2.53
N ILE A 183 15.58 -17.31 -2.24
CA ILE A 183 14.55 -18.27 -2.66
C ILE A 183 13.86 -17.66 -3.88
N THR A 184 14.06 -18.30 -5.04
CA THR A 184 13.51 -17.83 -6.31
C THR A 184 12.38 -18.75 -6.76
N PRO A 185 11.19 -18.22 -7.12
CA PRO A 185 10.13 -19.02 -7.73
C PRO A 185 10.60 -19.62 -9.06
N VAL A 186 10.20 -20.88 -9.34
CA VAL A 186 10.63 -21.61 -10.54
C VAL A 186 9.59 -21.63 -11.64
N ASP A 187 8.31 -21.46 -11.31
CA ASP A 187 7.21 -21.47 -12.29
C ASP A 187 6.71 -20.04 -12.57
N THR A 188 5.65 -19.64 -11.90
CA THR A 188 4.97 -18.38 -12.12
C THR A 188 4.92 -17.59 -10.83
N ARG A 189 5.19 -16.29 -10.94
CA ARG A 189 5.01 -15.34 -9.84
C ARG A 189 3.94 -14.32 -10.21
N THR A 190 2.97 -14.10 -9.32
CA THR A 190 1.97 -13.04 -9.43
C THR A 190 2.09 -12.12 -8.22
N GLU A 191 2.24 -10.84 -8.49
CA GLU A 191 2.31 -9.78 -7.48
C GLU A 191 1.11 -8.85 -7.65
N ARG A 192 0.50 -8.45 -6.53
CA ARG A 192 -0.68 -7.59 -6.50
C ARG A 192 -0.50 -6.46 -5.50
N ILE A 193 -1.12 -5.34 -5.79
CA ILE A 193 -1.21 -4.16 -4.94
C ILE A 193 -2.64 -3.62 -4.92
#